data_bc89f79cd458b89246ae71436322669d
#
_entry.id   bc89f79cd458b89246ae71436322669d
#
_cell.length_a   1.000
_cell.length_b   1.000
_cell.length_c   1.000
_cell.angle_alpha   90.00
_cell.angle_beta   90.00
_cell.angle_gamma   90.00
#
_symmetry.space_group_name_H-M   'P 1'
#
loop_
_entity.id
_entity.type
_entity.pdbx_description
1 polymer ?
#
loop_
_entity_poly.entity_id
_entity_poly.type
_entity_poly.pdbx_seq_one_letter_code
_entity_poly.pdbx_strand_id
1 'polypeptide(L)'
;MNRVLRCLFVLSLLICGAVPARAGDDRSLERGAAIIDPAILRELDQGRLGLGRLLWPERSVSLPLPNRELFGLPSMLPVREALEREFDRYVGRHKASLPNESIGIGDDYAFQLFDRGLFESPDVRFVLSGIVNRMDRAYVAPASCGEIRLIYRLTRTDMPPIGENAVSQRLPMTLNLVLKARGDADDASVTCREIARRWLAARNSPPMVGKLFGKDGPLELIGPANIDRIETNLQIAHAPKSAVRDFRTDYLLKVFNYDRAAKRFAEAPMENQIDRDRVLADEGLRRDFKAWLLDPAHFAEFDRGTLLIPEKFLANGAVAPTPVGFDVSDLQPEFGLVQGEGTDKALFSENDVVGALKKAAADGTRLQNIQSLAGFERRLNDVTCAGCHQTRGIGGFHFPGVDWMAAKPSNSTVVPASPHFFGDQARRREILASFRDGKAPDFSRGFSNRPQLRGSTELAGTEYSDGWGAHCYLPGAKPTETDRSFRGWTCAEGLACQVAGQTSRMGMCFIKSR
;
A
#
# COMPACT_ATOMS: atom_id res chain seq x y z
N MET A 1 -81.14 -26.49 21.40
CA MET A 1 -80.89 -26.98 20.05
C MET A 1 -80.19 -25.87 19.31
N ASN A 2 -78.85 -25.83 19.35
CA ASN A 2 -78.04 -25.13 18.36
C ASN A 2 -76.55 -25.39 18.72
N ARG A 3 -75.93 -26.19 17.91
CA ARG A 3 -74.47 -26.50 18.02
C ARG A 3 -73.73 -25.40 17.25
N VAL A 4 -72.91 -24.63 17.94
CA VAL A 4 -71.95 -23.69 17.33
C VAL A 4 -70.64 -24.38 17.24
N LEU A 5 -70.22 -24.61 16.02
CA LEU A 5 -68.94 -25.16 15.63
C LEU A 5 -67.85 -24.10 15.82
N ARG A 6 -66.90 -24.29 16.72
CA ARG A 6 -65.71 -23.45 16.89
C ARG A 6 -64.64 -23.96 15.98
N CYS A 7 -64.35 -23.23 14.91
CA CYS A 7 -63.08 -23.41 14.12
C CYS A 7 -61.95 -22.73 14.87
N LEU A 8 -61.00 -23.52 15.36
CA LEU A 8 -59.70 -23.06 15.84
C LEU A 8 -58.79 -22.87 14.63
N PHE A 9 -58.50 -21.62 14.28
CA PHE A 9 -57.40 -21.28 13.37
C PHE A 9 -56.11 -21.31 14.17
N VAL A 10 -55.28 -22.32 13.95
CA VAL A 10 -53.91 -22.36 14.44
C VAL A 10 -53.05 -21.54 13.47
N LEU A 11 -52.75 -20.30 13.85
CA LEU A 11 -51.85 -19.43 13.13
C LEU A 11 -50.41 -19.84 13.49
N SER A 12 -49.79 -20.67 12.66
CA SER A 12 -48.38 -21.00 12.77
C SER A 12 -47.56 -19.78 12.34
N LEU A 13 -47.11 -18.98 13.29
CA LEU A 13 -46.09 -17.97 13.09
C LEU A 13 -44.78 -18.68 12.78
N LEU A 14 -44.45 -18.83 11.51
CA LEU A 14 -43.09 -19.07 11.05
C LEU A 14 -42.27 -17.81 11.37
N ILE A 15 -41.68 -17.80 12.55
CA ILE A 15 -40.59 -16.86 12.86
C ILE A 15 -39.39 -17.31 11.99
N CYS A 16 -39.32 -16.80 10.79
CA CYS A 16 -38.02 -16.75 10.06
C CYS A 16 -37.08 -15.88 10.88
N GLY A 17 -36.42 -16.51 11.84
CA GLY A 17 -35.28 -15.91 12.47
C GLY A 17 -34.24 -15.63 11.38
N ALA A 18 -34.19 -14.39 10.90
CA ALA A 18 -33.06 -13.89 10.17
C ALA A 18 -31.88 -14.04 11.11
N VAL A 19 -31.17 -15.16 10.99
CA VAL A 19 -29.83 -15.31 11.56
C VAL A 19 -29.06 -14.13 10.98
N PRO A 20 -28.58 -13.17 11.82
CA PRO A 20 -27.71 -12.14 11.31
C PRO A 20 -26.57 -12.89 10.62
N ALA A 21 -26.46 -12.72 9.32
CA ALA A 21 -25.30 -13.19 8.60
C ALA A 21 -24.11 -12.64 9.37
N ARG A 22 -23.38 -13.52 10.07
CA ARG A 22 -22.10 -13.19 10.64
C ARG A 22 -21.27 -12.65 9.49
N ALA A 23 -21.17 -11.34 9.42
CA ALA A 23 -20.18 -10.67 8.63
C ALA A 23 -18.84 -11.06 9.23
N GLY A 24 -18.32 -12.15 8.78
CA GLY A 24 -17.05 -12.55 9.32
C GLY A 24 -16.73 -13.89 8.91
N ASP A 25 -16.01 -14.32 8.21
CA ASP A 25 -14.99 -15.32 8.19
C ASP A 25 -14.46 -15.67 6.79
N ASP A 26 -14.70 -14.84 5.83
CA ASP A 26 -13.99 -14.91 4.54
C ASP A 26 -12.72 -14.06 4.57
N ARG A 27 -11.90 -14.24 5.62
CA ARG A 27 -10.74 -13.39 5.90
C ARG A 27 -9.45 -13.93 5.34
N SER A 28 -9.44 -15.18 4.95
CA SER A 28 -8.21 -15.86 4.59
C SER A 28 -7.67 -15.47 3.23
N LEU A 29 -8.53 -15.20 2.27
CA LEU A 29 -8.13 -14.80 0.92
C LEU A 29 -8.72 -13.47 0.50
N GLU A 30 -9.06 -12.61 1.40
CA GLU A 30 -9.60 -11.28 1.16
C GLU A 30 -10.29 -11.13 -0.21
N ARG A 31 -11.32 -11.96 -0.40
CA ARG A 31 -12.12 -11.96 -1.63
C ARG A 31 -11.29 -12.26 -2.90
N GLY A 32 -10.22 -13.05 -2.77
CA GLY A 32 -9.36 -13.46 -3.86
C GLY A 32 -8.17 -12.55 -4.14
N ALA A 33 -7.97 -11.49 -3.36
CA ALA A 33 -6.87 -10.54 -3.59
C ALA A 33 -5.77 -10.59 -2.53
N ALA A 34 -5.99 -11.23 -1.37
CA ALA A 34 -4.97 -11.36 -0.33
C ALA A 34 -5.19 -12.58 0.56
N ILE A 35 -4.12 -13.03 1.22
CA ILE A 35 -4.14 -14.05 2.27
C ILE A 35 -3.69 -13.36 3.55
N ILE A 36 -4.57 -13.30 4.54
CA ILE A 36 -4.34 -12.61 5.82
C ILE A 36 -4.75 -13.43 7.04
N ASP A 37 -5.11 -14.69 6.87
CA ASP A 37 -5.42 -15.58 8.00
C ASP A 37 -4.17 -15.85 8.83
N PRO A 38 -4.18 -15.59 10.16
CA PRO A 38 -3.00 -15.71 11.01
C PRO A 38 -2.44 -17.14 11.09
N ALA A 39 -3.29 -18.16 11.10
CA ALA A 39 -2.86 -19.56 11.20
C ALA A 39 -2.18 -19.99 9.89
N ILE A 40 -2.75 -19.61 8.77
CA ILE A 40 -2.19 -19.84 7.43
C ILE A 40 -0.84 -19.14 7.28
N LEU A 41 -0.76 -17.86 7.64
CA LEU A 41 0.48 -17.10 7.52
C LEU A 41 1.59 -17.67 8.39
N ARG A 42 1.27 -18.13 9.60
CA ARG A 42 2.23 -18.83 10.47
C ARG A 42 2.77 -20.09 9.81
N GLU A 43 1.89 -20.94 9.28
CA GLU A 43 2.30 -22.20 8.63
C GLU A 43 3.14 -21.91 7.37
N LEU A 44 2.79 -20.88 6.61
CA LEU A 44 3.54 -20.44 5.43
C LEU A 44 4.92 -19.87 5.79
N ASP A 45 5.02 -19.06 6.84
CA ASP A 45 6.29 -18.49 7.34
C ASP A 45 7.24 -19.58 7.87
N GLN A 46 6.71 -20.53 8.60
CA GLN A 46 7.47 -21.69 9.10
C GLN A 46 7.75 -22.73 8.00
N GLY A 47 7.08 -22.62 6.87
CA GLY A 47 7.15 -23.52 5.74
C GLY A 47 7.81 -22.91 4.49
N ARG A 48 7.10 -23.05 3.36
CA ARG A 48 7.62 -22.74 2.02
C ARG A 48 7.88 -21.26 1.76
N LEU A 49 7.17 -20.36 2.44
CA LEU A 49 7.30 -18.92 2.27
C LEU A 49 8.02 -18.22 3.43
N GLY A 50 8.74 -18.95 4.27
CA GLY A 50 9.71 -18.35 5.18
C GLY A 50 10.78 -17.61 4.38
N LEU A 51 11.11 -16.37 4.78
CA LEU A 51 12.03 -15.51 4.02
C LEU A 51 13.39 -16.20 3.77
N GLY A 52 13.91 -16.91 4.77
CA GLY A 52 15.17 -17.66 4.63
C GLY A 52 15.11 -18.77 3.57
N ARG A 53 13.97 -19.47 3.44
CA ARG A 53 13.81 -20.51 2.42
C ARG A 53 13.73 -19.96 1.00
N LEU A 54 13.18 -18.77 0.86
CA LEU A 54 13.09 -18.12 -0.44
C LEU A 54 14.43 -17.54 -0.89
N LEU A 55 15.20 -16.95 0.03
CA LEU A 55 16.46 -16.30 -0.27
C LEU A 55 17.69 -17.23 -0.20
N TRP A 56 17.55 -18.35 0.49
CA TRP A 56 18.61 -19.35 0.61
C TRP A 56 18.04 -20.77 0.55
N PRO A 57 17.52 -21.19 -0.61
CA PRO A 57 16.81 -22.48 -0.76
C PRO A 57 17.69 -23.72 -0.50
N GLU A 58 19.01 -23.58 -0.66
CA GLU A 58 19.95 -24.70 -0.38
C GLU A 58 20.11 -24.98 1.12
N ARG A 59 19.72 -24.04 1.98
CA ARG A 59 19.82 -24.23 3.43
C ARG A 59 18.72 -25.18 3.91
N SER A 60 19.13 -26.33 4.44
CA SER A 60 18.19 -27.35 4.95
C SER A 60 17.52 -27.01 6.28
N VAL A 61 17.78 -25.82 6.83
CA VAL A 61 17.34 -25.45 8.17
C VAL A 61 15.91 -24.96 8.17
N SER A 62 15.08 -25.58 9.00
CA SER A 62 13.67 -25.23 9.20
C SER A 62 13.44 -24.00 10.08
N LEU A 63 14.49 -23.40 10.62
CA LEU A 63 14.38 -22.28 11.55
C LEU A 63 14.27 -20.94 10.81
N PRO A 64 13.49 -20.02 11.36
CA PRO A 64 13.43 -18.64 10.85
C PRO A 64 14.81 -18.01 10.82
N LEU A 65 15.09 -17.23 9.77
CA LEU A 65 16.37 -16.58 9.59
C LEU A 65 16.43 -15.27 10.42
N PRO A 66 17.28 -15.18 11.45
CA PRO A 66 17.45 -13.93 12.18
C PRO A 66 18.15 -12.87 11.32
N ASN A 67 18.00 -11.60 11.69
CA ASN A 67 18.53 -10.49 10.90
C ASN A 67 20.05 -10.57 10.70
N ARG A 68 20.79 -10.96 11.73
CA ARG A 68 22.24 -11.16 11.62
C ARG A 68 22.61 -12.06 10.44
N GLU A 69 21.90 -13.16 10.26
CA GLU A 69 22.15 -14.08 9.15
C GLU A 69 21.56 -13.55 7.84
N LEU A 70 20.36 -12.97 7.88
CA LEU A 70 19.68 -12.42 6.70
C LEU A 70 20.55 -11.36 6.01
N PHE A 71 20.96 -10.34 6.76
CA PHE A 71 21.78 -9.24 6.22
C PHE A 71 23.26 -9.61 6.03
N GLY A 72 23.67 -10.78 6.48
CA GLY A 72 24.97 -11.39 6.16
C GLY A 72 24.97 -12.22 4.87
N LEU A 73 23.80 -12.50 4.28
CA LEU A 73 23.73 -13.23 3.01
C LEU A 73 24.35 -12.41 1.87
N PRO A 74 25.16 -13.03 0.98
CA PRO A 74 25.71 -12.32 -0.19
C PRO A 74 24.64 -11.65 -1.05
N SER A 75 23.44 -12.24 -1.11
CA SER A 75 22.29 -11.67 -1.82
C SER A 75 21.75 -10.40 -1.18
N MET A 76 21.90 -10.22 0.14
CA MET A 76 21.32 -9.14 0.94
C MET A 76 22.33 -8.06 1.35
N LEU A 77 23.64 -8.30 1.21
CA LEU A 77 24.66 -7.30 1.53
C LEU A 77 24.43 -5.95 0.82
N PRO A 78 24.12 -5.89 -0.50
CA PRO A 78 23.86 -4.61 -1.14
C PRO A 78 22.64 -3.87 -0.58
N VAL A 79 21.64 -4.62 -0.09
CA VAL A 79 20.45 -4.02 0.57
C VAL A 79 20.88 -3.35 1.87
N ARG A 80 21.65 -4.04 2.69
CA ARG A 80 22.17 -3.50 3.96
C ARG A 80 23.02 -2.25 3.72
N GLU A 81 24.02 -2.35 2.85
CA GLU A 81 24.93 -1.23 2.54
C GLU A 81 24.19 0.01 2.02
N ALA A 82 23.16 -0.20 1.19
CA ALA A 82 22.35 0.89 0.70
C ALA A 82 21.54 1.57 1.81
N LEU A 83 20.94 0.79 2.71
CA LEU A 83 20.20 1.34 3.86
C LEU A 83 21.15 2.12 4.78
N GLU A 84 22.33 1.59 5.08
CA GLU A 84 23.32 2.27 5.94
C GLU A 84 23.78 3.60 5.34
N ARG A 85 24.04 3.66 4.03
CA ARG A 85 24.36 4.93 3.34
C ARG A 85 23.24 5.96 3.45
N GLU A 86 22.00 5.52 3.35
CA GLU A 86 20.86 6.44 3.46
C GLU A 86 20.66 6.96 4.89
N PHE A 87 20.97 6.17 5.91
CA PHE A 87 21.01 6.67 7.30
C PHE A 87 22.02 7.80 7.45
N ASP A 88 23.22 7.63 6.94
CA ASP A 88 24.27 8.65 7.05
C ASP A 88 23.88 9.94 6.29
N ARG A 89 23.27 9.79 5.12
CA ARG A 89 22.72 10.91 4.35
C ARG A 89 21.58 11.61 5.12
N TYR A 90 20.66 10.85 5.69
CA TYR A 90 19.54 11.39 6.43
C TYR A 90 20.00 12.19 7.63
N VAL A 91 20.92 11.66 8.44
CA VAL A 91 21.50 12.36 9.59
C VAL A 91 22.24 13.63 9.15
N GLY A 92 23.02 13.57 8.08
CA GLY A 92 23.72 14.73 7.52
C GLY A 92 22.76 15.84 7.08
N ARG A 93 21.69 15.49 6.35
CA ARG A 93 20.63 16.44 5.94
C ARG A 93 19.89 17.04 7.14
N HIS A 94 19.54 16.19 8.11
CA HIS A 94 18.88 16.66 9.34
C HIS A 94 19.70 17.71 10.06
N LYS A 95 20.99 17.42 10.32
CA LYS A 95 21.89 18.35 11.01
C LYS A 95 22.09 19.68 10.24
N ALA A 96 22.06 19.62 8.92
CA ALA A 96 22.18 20.81 8.08
C ALA A 96 20.90 21.66 8.07
N SER A 97 19.72 21.02 8.07
CA SER A 97 18.43 21.69 7.93
C SER A 97 17.78 22.04 9.27
N LEU A 98 18.04 21.27 10.31
CA LEU A 98 17.45 21.37 11.64
C LEU A 98 18.54 21.32 12.73
N PRO A 99 19.48 22.28 12.75
CA PRO A 99 20.66 22.22 13.62
C PRO A 99 20.32 22.28 15.12
N ASN A 100 19.14 22.74 15.47
CA ASN A 100 18.68 22.84 16.87
C ASN A 100 17.87 21.62 17.33
N GLU A 101 17.59 20.68 16.44
CA GLU A 101 16.86 19.44 16.74
C GLU A 101 17.85 18.28 16.90
N SER A 102 17.89 17.68 18.08
CA SER A 102 18.76 16.52 18.33
C SER A 102 18.27 15.28 17.60
N ILE A 103 19.21 14.49 17.08
CA ILE A 103 18.91 13.25 16.35
C ILE A 103 19.82 12.10 16.82
N GLY A 104 19.23 10.97 17.15
CA GLY A 104 19.95 9.78 17.63
C GLY A 104 19.01 8.64 18.02
N ILE A 105 19.58 7.56 18.57
CA ILE A 105 18.84 6.37 19.01
C ILE A 105 18.39 6.58 20.46
N GLY A 106 17.11 6.33 20.74
CA GLY A 106 16.51 6.42 22.08
C GLY A 106 15.68 7.67 22.32
N ASP A 107 15.03 7.72 23.48
CA ASP A 107 14.00 8.72 23.81
C ASP A 107 14.56 10.10 24.18
N ASP A 108 15.87 10.22 24.37
CA ASP A 108 16.55 11.48 24.69
C ASP A 108 16.66 12.43 23.49
N TYR A 109 16.33 11.94 22.31
CA TYR A 109 16.45 12.71 21.06
C TYR A 109 15.10 13.22 20.59
N ALA A 110 15.09 14.45 20.06
CA ALA A 110 13.91 15.01 19.41
C ALA A 110 13.51 14.22 18.17
N PHE A 111 14.52 13.76 17.40
CA PHE A 111 14.36 12.79 16.32
C PHE A 111 14.98 11.45 16.70
N GLN A 112 14.13 10.48 16.93
CA GLN A 112 14.53 9.13 17.32
C GLN A 112 14.80 8.30 16.08
N LEU A 113 16.05 7.96 15.85
CA LEU A 113 16.47 7.13 14.73
C LEU A 113 16.12 5.66 14.96
N PHE A 114 15.85 4.97 13.87
CA PHE A 114 15.85 3.52 13.86
C PHE A 114 17.21 2.99 14.32
N ASP A 115 17.19 2.02 15.21
CA ASP A 115 18.41 1.37 15.70
C ASP A 115 18.97 0.42 14.63
N ARG A 116 20.06 0.82 13.97
CA ARG A 116 20.76 0.01 12.96
C ARG A 116 21.30 -1.31 13.53
N GLY A 117 21.55 -1.39 14.84
CA GLY A 117 21.95 -2.62 15.51
C GLY A 117 20.94 -3.76 15.32
N LEU A 118 19.69 -3.44 15.03
CA LEU A 118 18.67 -4.43 14.71
C LEU A 118 18.97 -5.24 13.43
N PHE A 119 19.79 -4.73 12.52
CA PHE A 119 20.24 -5.49 11.34
C PHE A 119 21.19 -6.63 11.69
N GLU A 120 21.89 -6.52 12.81
CA GLU A 120 22.85 -7.53 13.30
C GLU A 120 22.31 -8.36 14.47
N SER A 121 21.07 -8.10 14.88
CA SER A 121 20.48 -8.78 16.02
C SER A 121 20.17 -10.26 15.73
N PRO A 122 20.52 -11.19 16.61
CA PRO A 122 20.09 -12.58 16.55
C PRO A 122 18.63 -12.77 16.98
N ASP A 123 18.06 -11.80 17.70
CA ASP A 123 16.74 -11.86 18.34
C ASP A 123 15.66 -11.09 17.56
N VAL A 124 16.02 -10.65 16.38
CA VAL A 124 15.12 -9.91 15.48
C VAL A 124 15.06 -10.62 14.14
N ARG A 125 13.87 -10.73 13.59
CA ARG A 125 13.64 -11.31 12.27
C ARG A 125 12.44 -10.71 11.55
N PHE A 126 12.36 -10.99 10.27
CA PHE A 126 11.17 -10.72 9.48
C PHE A 126 10.21 -11.89 9.52
N VAL A 127 8.92 -11.61 9.75
CA VAL A 127 7.85 -12.59 9.75
C VAL A 127 6.81 -12.25 8.70
N LEU A 128 6.31 -13.28 7.99
CA LEU A 128 5.28 -13.12 6.98
C LEU A 128 3.99 -12.60 7.61
N SER A 129 3.52 -11.46 7.15
CA SER A 129 2.37 -10.73 7.72
C SER A 129 1.22 -10.55 6.75
N GLY A 130 1.38 -11.02 5.52
CA GLY A 130 0.36 -11.00 4.49
C GLY A 130 0.90 -11.40 3.13
N ILE A 131 0.01 -11.90 2.28
CA ILE A 131 0.29 -12.15 0.87
C ILE A 131 -0.76 -11.40 0.07
N VAL A 132 -0.33 -10.61 -0.91
CA VAL A 132 -1.22 -9.76 -1.70
C VAL A 132 -1.05 -10.05 -3.18
N ASN A 133 -2.16 -10.36 -3.83
CA ASN A 133 -2.22 -10.43 -5.28
C ASN A 133 -2.23 -9.00 -5.85
N ARG A 134 -1.32 -8.72 -6.76
CA ARG A 134 -1.17 -7.44 -7.43
C ARG A 134 -1.22 -7.60 -8.95
N MET A 135 -2.12 -8.45 -9.45
CA MET A 135 -2.39 -8.52 -10.89
C MET A 135 -2.98 -7.20 -11.43
N ASP A 136 -3.44 -6.32 -10.54
CA ASP A 136 -3.79 -4.94 -10.89
C ASP A 136 -2.59 -4.13 -11.42
N ARG A 137 -1.38 -4.66 -11.29
CA ARG A 137 -0.15 -4.08 -11.85
C ARG A 137 0.32 -4.76 -13.14
N ALA A 138 -0.50 -5.59 -13.74
CA ALA A 138 -0.15 -6.24 -15.00
C ALA A 138 0.10 -5.25 -16.17
N TYR A 139 -0.36 -4.01 -16.05
CA TYR A 139 -0.02 -2.96 -17.02
C TYR A 139 1.47 -2.58 -16.98
N VAL A 140 2.14 -2.74 -15.84
CA VAL A 140 3.59 -2.51 -15.67
C VAL A 140 4.38 -3.71 -16.22
N ALA A 141 3.95 -4.92 -15.92
CA ALA A 141 4.62 -6.17 -16.29
C ALA A 141 3.63 -7.17 -16.91
N PRO A 142 3.15 -6.93 -18.15
CA PRO A 142 2.11 -7.75 -18.77
C PRO A 142 2.53 -9.22 -18.94
N ALA A 143 3.78 -9.47 -19.28
CA ALA A 143 4.32 -10.82 -19.46
C ALA A 143 4.28 -11.65 -18.19
N SER A 144 4.40 -11.02 -17.04
CA SER A 144 4.37 -11.65 -15.71
C SER A 144 2.96 -11.69 -15.09
N CYS A 145 1.95 -11.20 -15.78
CA CYS A 145 0.58 -11.06 -15.26
C CYS A 145 0.49 -10.19 -13.98
N GLY A 146 1.39 -9.25 -13.82
CA GLY A 146 1.57 -8.50 -12.57
C GLY A 146 2.41 -9.27 -11.56
N GLU A 147 2.11 -9.10 -10.28
CA GLU A 147 2.99 -9.53 -9.19
C GLU A 147 2.21 -10.12 -8.01
N ILE A 148 2.88 -10.94 -7.21
CA ILE A 148 2.45 -11.40 -5.89
C ILE A 148 3.42 -10.82 -4.87
N ARG A 149 2.91 -10.18 -3.82
CA ARG A 149 3.72 -9.57 -2.78
C ARG A 149 3.65 -10.36 -1.49
N LEU A 150 4.79 -10.80 -1.01
CA LEU A 150 4.96 -11.37 0.31
C LEU A 150 5.43 -10.28 1.26
N ILE A 151 4.62 -9.97 2.25
CA ILE A 151 4.84 -8.86 3.15
C ILE A 151 5.38 -9.39 4.45
N TYR A 152 6.61 -8.98 4.77
CA TYR A 152 7.29 -9.35 6.01
C TYR A 152 7.42 -8.13 6.89
N ARG A 153 7.02 -8.23 8.14
CA ARG A 153 7.25 -7.22 9.17
C ARG A 153 8.43 -7.60 10.05
N LEU A 154 9.17 -6.61 10.47
CA LEU A 154 10.24 -6.79 11.45
C LEU A 154 9.65 -6.98 12.86
N THR A 155 10.18 -7.94 13.63
CA THR A 155 9.74 -8.21 15.00
C THR A 155 10.86 -8.80 15.84
N ARG A 156 10.78 -8.57 17.15
CA ARG A 156 11.61 -9.27 18.12
C ARG A 156 11.04 -10.65 18.40
N THR A 157 11.92 -11.59 18.72
CA THR A 157 11.56 -12.99 19.00
C THR A 157 11.96 -13.46 20.39
N ASP A 158 12.81 -12.67 21.08
CA ASP A 158 13.26 -12.90 22.45
C ASP A 158 12.24 -12.50 23.52
N MET A 159 11.24 -11.73 23.15
CA MET A 159 10.19 -11.24 24.03
C MET A 159 8.82 -11.75 23.57
N PRO A 160 8.38 -12.90 24.07
CA PRO A 160 7.05 -13.41 23.71
C PRO A 160 5.96 -12.48 24.24
N PRO A 161 4.82 -12.40 23.57
CA PRO A 161 3.68 -11.67 24.07
C PRO A 161 3.22 -12.19 25.42
N ILE A 162 3.01 -11.29 26.39
CA ILE A 162 2.55 -11.63 27.75
C ILE A 162 1.12 -11.10 27.93
N GLY A 163 0.22 -11.97 28.43
CA GLY A 163 -1.18 -11.65 28.66
C GLY A 163 -2.09 -11.94 27.48
N GLU A 164 -3.39 -12.02 27.74
CA GLU A 164 -4.39 -12.50 26.78
C GLU A 164 -4.52 -11.67 25.50
N ASN A 165 -4.26 -10.38 25.56
CA ASN A 165 -4.39 -9.43 24.46
C ASN A 165 -3.02 -8.89 24.01
N ALA A 166 -1.92 -9.52 24.46
CA ALA A 166 -0.60 -9.03 24.14
C ALA A 166 -0.28 -9.24 22.66
N VAL A 167 0.29 -8.22 22.05
CA VAL A 167 0.81 -8.21 20.69
C VAL A 167 2.29 -8.52 20.68
N SER A 168 2.84 -9.03 19.58
CA SER A 168 4.29 -9.19 19.45
C SER A 168 4.97 -7.81 19.32
N GLN A 169 6.22 -7.72 19.72
CA GLN A 169 7.00 -6.50 19.51
C GLN A 169 7.26 -6.29 18.03
N ARG A 170 6.47 -5.39 17.43
CA ARG A 170 6.68 -4.94 16.07
C ARG A 170 7.74 -3.85 16.05
N LEU A 171 8.71 -4.02 15.17
CA LEU A 171 9.73 -3.03 14.89
C LEU A 171 9.39 -2.27 13.60
N PRO A 172 9.87 -1.04 13.46
CA PRO A 172 9.37 -0.11 12.45
C PRO A 172 9.98 -0.32 11.05
N MET A 173 9.96 -1.56 10.57
CA MET A 173 10.39 -1.89 9.21
C MET A 173 9.50 -2.96 8.58
N THR A 174 9.18 -2.78 7.32
CA THR A 174 8.50 -3.75 6.47
C THR A 174 9.37 -4.04 5.24
N LEU A 175 9.50 -5.30 4.91
CA LEU A 175 10.15 -5.78 3.71
C LEU A 175 9.10 -6.47 2.84
N ASN A 176 8.99 -6.02 1.62
CA ASN A 176 8.18 -6.62 0.58
C ASN A 176 9.05 -7.45 -0.33
N LEU A 177 8.86 -8.76 -0.34
CA LEU A 177 9.41 -9.59 -1.39
C LEU A 177 8.38 -9.69 -2.50
N VAL A 178 8.71 -9.12 -3.63
CA VAL A 178 7.84 -9.08 -4.82
C VAL A 178 8.24 -10.20 -5.75
N LEU A 179 7.24 -10.99 -6.15
CA LEU A 179 7.40 -12.11 -7.05
C LEU A 179 6.57 -11.87 -8.30
N LYS A 180 7.07 -12.29 -9.47
CA LYS A 180 6.27 -12.35 -10.69
C LYS A 180 5.09 -13.30 -10.47
N ALA A 181 3.88 -12.89 -10.81
CA ALA A 181 2.70 -13.76 -10.69
C ALA A 181 2.80 -14.96 -11.63
N ARG A 182 3.48 -14.79 -12.79
CA ARG A 182 3.97 -15.83 -13.67
C ARG A 182 5.47 -15.63 -13.86
N GLY A 183 6.27 -16.63 -13.53
CA GLY A 183 7.72 -16.60 -13.71
C GLY A 183 8.14 -16.87 -15.16
N ASP A 184 9.40 -16.58 -15.47
CA ASP A 184 9.95 -16.77 -16.81
C ASP A 184 10.08 -18.26 -17.19
N ALA A 185 10.18 -19.14 -16.18
CA ALA A 185 10.28 -20.60 -16.35
C ALA A 185 8.93 -21.31 -16.33
N ASP A 186 7.84 -20.58 -16.08
CA ASP A 186 6.51 -21.19 -16.03
C ASP A 186 6.04 -21.57 -17.44
N ASP A 187 5.29 -22.65 -17.51
CA ASP A 187 4.70 -23.11 -18.75
C ASP A 187 3.88 -22.00 -19.41
N ALA A 188 4.11 -21.78 -20.71
CA ALA A 188 3.38 -20.79 -21.52
C ALA A 188 1.86 -21.03 -21.52
N SER A 189 1.41 -22.24 -21.21
CA SER A 189 -0.02 -22.57 -21.05
C SER A 189 -0.65 -21.89 -19.83
N VAL A 190 0.14 -21.49 -18.81
CA VAL A 190 -0.34 -20.75 -17.66
C VAL A 190 -0.54 -19.29 -18.04
N THR A 191 -1.76 -18.92 -18.33
CA THR A 191 -2.15 -17.56 -18.73
C THR A 191 -2.55 -16.72 -17.54
N CYS A 192 -2.60 -15.38 -17.70
CA CYS A 192 -3.14 -14.48 -16.66
C CYS A 192 -4.60 -14.82 -16.31
N ARG A 193 -5.38 -15.33 -17.28
CA ARG A 193 -6.73 -15.87 -17.03
C ARG A 193 -6.70 -16.99 -16.02
N GLU A 194 -5.78 -17.93 -16.18
CA GLU A 194 -5.67 -19.09 -15.31
C GLU A 194 -5.25 -18.69 -13.90
N ILE A 195 -4.27 -17.81 -13.76
CA ILE A 195 -3.84 -17.30 -12.43
C ILE A 195 -5.00 -16.60 -11.74
N ALA A 196 -5.71 -15.73 -12.44
CA ALA A 196 -6.88 -15.04 -11.88
C ALA A 196 -7.98 -16.02 -11.45
N ARG A 197 -8.24 -17.07 -12.26
CA ARG A 197 -9.19 -18.14 -11.93
C ARG A 197 -8.83 -18.83 -10.61
N ARG A 198 -7.56 -19.19 -10.43
CA ARG A 198 -7.06 -19.86 -9.23
C ARG A 198 -7.25 -19.00 -7.97
N TRP A 199 -6.92 -17.72 -8.03
CA TRP A 199 -7.12 -16.80 -6.91
C TRP A 199 -8.59 -16.61 -6.57
N LEU A 200 -9.45 -16.44 -7.56
CA LEU A 200 -10.89 -16.28 -7.33
C LEU A 200 -11.57 -17.55 -6.84
N ALA A 201 -11.12 -18.73 -7.29
CA ALA A 201 -11.66 -20.01 -6.87
C ALA A 201 -11.29 -20.34 -5.41
N ALA A 202 -10.06 -20.02 -4.99
CA ALA A 202 -9.59 -20.27 -3.62
C ALA A 202 -10.42 -19.54 -2.54
N ARG A 203 -11.02 -18.43 -2.90
CA ARG A 203 -11.91 -17.63 -2.03
C ARG A 203 -13.06 -18.42 -1.41
N ASN A 204 -13.58 -19.39 -2.12
CA ASN A 204 -14.79 -20.12 -1.73
C ASN A 204 -14.50 -21.37 -0.88
N SER A 205 -13.24 -21.63 -0.54
CA SER A 205 -12.82 -22.79 0.23
C SER A 205 -12.17 -22.36 1.54
N PRO A 206 -12.40 -23.08 2.66
CA PRO A 206 -11.58 -22.89 3.84
C PRO A 206 -10.11 -23.07 3.44
N PRO A 207 -9.24 -22.09 3.67
CA PRO A 207 -7.88 -22.20 3.22
C PRO A 207 -7.14 -23.22 4.07
N MET A 208 -6.51 -24.18 3.39
CA MET A 208 -5.51 -25.05 3.96
C MET A 208 -4.24 -24.86 3.15
N VAL A 209 -3.10 -24.75 3.79
CA VAL A 209 -1.82 -24.50 3.11
C VAL A 209 -1.56 -25.49 1.98
N GLY A 210 -1.88 -26.77 2.18
CA GLY A 210 -1.77 -27.78 1.14
C GLY A 210 -2.60 -27.47 -0.12
N LYS A 211 -3.76 -26.84 0.01
CA LYS A 211 -4.59 -26.44 -1.13
C LYS A 211 -4.06 -25.18 -1.82
N LEU A 212 -3.42 -24.29 -1.08
CA LEU A 212 -2.83 -23.09 -1.67
C LEU A 212 -1.70 -23.42 -2.66
N PHE A 213 -0.89 -24.44 -2.34
CA PHE A 213 0.21 -24.90 -3.18
C PHE A 213 -0.12 -26.14 -4.03
N GLY A 214 -1.28 -26.74 -3.82
CA GLY A 214 -1.72 -27.87 -4.62
C GLY A 214 -2.00 -27.51 -6.07
N LYS A 215 -2.29 -28.52 -6.87
CA LYS A 215 -2.69 -28.32 -8.27
C LYS A 215 -3.84 -27.30 -8.34
N ASP A 216 -3.70 -26.32 -9.21
CA ASP A 216 -4.64 -25.22 -9.40
C ASP A 216 -4.79 -24.28 -8.18
N GLY A 217 -3.91 -24.38 -7.18
CA GLY A 217 -3.87 -23.46 -6.07
C GLY A 217 -3.28 -22.09 -6.43
N PRO A 218 -3.66 -21.01 -5.73
CA PRO A 218 -3.22 -19.66 -6.04
C PRO A 218 -1.71 -19.43 -5.86
N LEU A 219 -1.04 -20.26 -5.06
CA LEU A 219 0.40 -20.18 -4.79
C LEU A 219 1.20 -21.32 -5.44
N GLU A 220 0.59 -22.15 -6.27
CA GLU A 220 1.27 -23.30 -6.91
C GLU A 220 2.55 -22.87 -7.64
N LEU A 221 2.48 -21.75 -8.35
CA LEU A 221 3.59 -21.21 -9.14
C LEU A 221 4.59 -20.37 -8.32
N ILE A 222 4.29 -20.09 -7.06
CA ILE A 222 5.05 -19.12 -6.27
C ILE A 222 6.22 -19.79 -5.55
N GLY A 223 7.42 -19.34 -5.87
CA GLY A 223 8.65 -19.84 -5.29
C GLY A 223 9.88 -18.97 -5.60
N PRO A 224 11.10 -19.41 -5.25
CA PRO A 224 12.33 -18.65 -5.46
C PRO A 224 12.56 -18.22 -6.92
N ALA A 225 12.11 -19.03 -7.87
CA ALA A 225 12.23 -18.72 -9.30
C ALA A 225 11.42 -17.49 -9.74
N ASN A 226 10.43 -17.07 -8.95
CA ASN A 226 9.59 -15.92 -9.26
C ASN A 226 10.10 -14.62 -8.66
N ILE A 227 11.14 -14.66 -7.80
CA ILE A 227 11.67 -13.45 -7.15
C ILE A 227 12.03 -12.41 -8.20
N ASP A 228 11.49 -11.21 -8.04
CA ASP A 228 11.70 -10.06 -8.91
C ASP A 228 12.48 -8.96 -8.20
N ARG A 229 12.02 -8.54 -7.03
CA ARG A 229 12.65 -7.46 -6.27
C ARG A 229 12.28 -7.48 -4.79
N ILE A 230 13.02 -6.70 -4.02
CA ILE A 230 12.69 -6.31 -2.65
C ILE A 230 12.31 -4.82 -2.64
N GLU A 231 11.24 -4.49 -1.94
CA GLU A 231 10.88 -3.12 -1.60
C GLU A 231 10.96 -2.96 -0.08
N THR A 232 11.67 -1.95 0.41
CA THR A 232 11.77 -1.66 1.84
C THR A 232 10.97 -0.44 2.19
N ASN A 233 10.30 -0.49 3.34
CA ASN A 233 9.66 0.63 4.00
C ASN A 233 10.16 0.66 5.43
N LEU A 234 11.10 1.56 5.70
CA LEU A 234 11.78 1.70 6.97
C LEU A 234 11.43 3.04 7.59
N GLN A 235 10.84 3.05 8.77
CA GLN A 235 10.72 4.26 9.57
C GLN A 235 12.12 4.66 10.04
N ILE A 236 12.77 5.52 9.26
CA ILE A 236 14.16 5.91 9.51
C ILE A 236 14.29 6.81 10.73
N ALA A 237 13.29 7.68 10.95
CA ALA A 237 13.22 8.53 12.13
C ALA A 237 11.77 8.79 12.55
N HIS A 238 11.61 9.08 13.84
CA HIS A 238 10.35 9.42 14.45
C HIS A 238 10.55 10.61 15.38
N ALA A 239 9.80 11.67 15.18
CA ALA A 239 9.78 12.83 16.05
C ALA A 239 8.41 12.92 16.71
N PRO A 240 8.22 12.37 17.92
CA PRO A 240 6.95 12.45 18.63
C PRO A 240 6.61 13.89 18.99
N LYS A 241 7.66 14.72 19.18
CA LYS A 241 7.54 16.16 19.42
C LYS A 241 8.79 16.86 18.94
N SER A 242 8.65 17.92 18.16
CA SER A 242 9.78 18.72 17.71
C SER A 242 9.45 20.20 17.71
N ALA A 243 10.48 21.06 17.65
CA ALA A 243 10.30 22.50 17.55
C ALA A 243 9.67 22.92 16.19
N VAL A 244 9.82 22.10 15.19
CA VAL A 244 9.28 22.37 13.84
C VAL A 244 7.87 21.82 13.71
N ARG A 245 7.60 20.66 14.27
CA ARG A 245 6.33 19.94 14.16
C ARG A 245 6.04 19.14 15.42
N ASP A 246 4.77 19.04 15.79
CA ASP A 246 4.37 18.29 16.99
C ASP A 246 4.62 16.79 16.88
N PHE A 247 4.49 16.27 15.67
CA PHE A 247 4.68 14.85 15.38
C PHE A 247 5.15 14.69 13.93
N ARG A 248 6.16 13.84 13.73
CA ARG A 248 6.64 13.50 12.39
C ARG A 248 7.22 12.10 12.39
N THR A 249 6.97 11.36 11.33
CA THR A 249 7.62 10.09 11.06
C THR A 249 8.12 10.09 9.63
N ASP A 250 9.41 9.86 9.45
CA ASP A 250 10.04 9.80 8.14
C ASP A 250 10.27 8.35 7.75
N TYR A 251 9.84 8.00 6.54
CA TYR A 251 9.97 6.66 5.98
C TYR A 251 10.97 6.66 4.85
N LEU A 252 12.00 5.84 4.97
CA LEU A 252 12.92 5.53 3.89
C LEU A 252 12.35 4.40 3.04
N LEU A 253 12.16 4.70 1.76
CA LEU A 253 11.64 3.79 0.75
C LEU A 253 12.76 3.48 -0.24
N LYS A 254 12.99 2.19 -0.52
CA LYS A 254 13.98 1.73 -1.51
C LYS A 254 13.50 0.49 -2.24
N VAL A 255 14.02 0.31 -3.44
CA VAL A 255 13.75 -0.84 -4.30
C VAL A 255 15.07 -1.48 -4.70
N PHE A 256 15.10 -2.80 -4.71
CA PHE A 256 16.26 -3.61 -5.09
C PHE A 256 15.81 -4.73 -6.02
N ASN A 257 16.21 -4.64 -7.28
CA ASN A 257 15.92 -5.70 -8.26
C ASN A 257 16.80 -6.92 -8.02
N TYR A 258 16.27 -8.10 -8.25
CA TYR A 258 17.03 -9.34 -8.11
C TYR A 258 17.77 -9.69 -9.41
N ASP A 259 19.08 -9.61 -9.36
CA ASP A 259 19.95 -10.09 -10.43
C ASP A 259 20.12 -11.61 -10.32
N ARG A 260 19.49 -12.35 -11.22
CA ARG A 260 19.54 -13.82 -11.23
C ARG A 260 20.91 -14.37 -11.55
N ALA A 261 21.69 -13.68 -12.39
CA ALA A 261 23.02 -14.12 -12.78
C ALA A 261 24.01 -13.95 -11.61
N ALA A 262 23.94 -12.81 -10.94
CA ALA A 262 24.75 -12.52 -9.77
C ALA A 262 24.19 -13.10 -8.47
N LYS A 263 22.94 -13.61 -8.47
CA LYS A 263 22.19 -14.11 -7.30
C LYS A 263 22.18 -13.11 -6.14
N ARG A 264 21.98 -11.84 -6.44
CA ARG A 264 21.96 -10.77 -5.44
C ARG A 264 20.98 -9.67 -5.80
N PHE A 265 20.58 -8.91 -4.79
CA PHE A 265 19.79 -7.70 -4.99
C PHE A 265 20.70 -6.51 -5.34
N ALA A 266 20.22 -5.63 -6.19
CA ALA A 266 20.89 -4.40 -6.56
C ALA A 266 19.91 -3.24 -6.49
N GLU A 267 20.38 -2.07 -6.02
CA GLU A 267 19.54 -0.85 -6.02
C GLU A 267 18.98 -0.59 -7.40
N ALA A 268 17.72 -0.19 -7.43
CA ALA A 268 16.99 0.11 -8.65
C ALA A 268 16.18 1.41 -8.51
N PRO A 269 15.92 2.09 -9.62
CA PRO A 269 15.01 3.22 -9.64
C PRO A 269 13.63 2.82 -9.10
N MET A 270 13.07 3.70 -8.28
CA MET A 270 11.72 3.51 -7.76
C MET A 270 10.71 3.97 -8.80
N GLU A 271 9.76 3.11 -9.13
CA GLU A 271 8.70 3.44 -10.08
C GLU A 271 8.03 4.77 -9.75
N ASN A 272 8.01 5.66 -10.72
CA ASN A 272 7.42 6.98 -10.62
C ASN A 272 7.97 7.90 -9.52
N GLN A 273 9.03 7.54 -8.82
CA GLN A 273 9.68 8.44 -7.88
C GLN A 273 10.62 9.39 -8.62
N ILE A 274 10.20 10.62 -8.80
CA ILE A 274 10.96 11.63 -9.53
C ILE A 274 12.22 12.02 -8.73
N ASP A 275 13.37 11.97 -9.38
CA ASP A 275 14.63 12.53 -8.85
C ASP A 275 14.63 14.04 -9.03
N ARG A 276 13.91 14.71 -8.13
CA ARG A 276 13.69 16.16 -8.19
C ARG A 276 15.01 16.93 -8.18
N ASP A 277 15.92 16.55 -7.31
CA ASP A 277 17.18 17.26 -7.14
C ASP A 277 18.01 17.22 -8.44
N ARG A 278 18.10 16.05 -9.06
CA ARG A 278 18.80 15.86 -10.32
C ARG A 278 18.11 16.58 -11.49
N VAL A 279 16.78 16.48 -11.56
CA VAL A 279 15.99 17.17 -12.59
C VAL A 279 16.13 18.69 -12.49
N LEU A 280 16.22 19.24 -11.28
CA LEU A 280 16.40 20.68 -11.10
C LEU A 280 17.84 21.15 -11.31
N ALA A 281 18.83 20.30 -11.05
CA ALA A 281 20.26 20.63 -11.21
C ALA A 281 20.73 20.56 -12.66
N ASP A 282 20.12 19.72 -13.50
CA ASP A 282 20.48 19.52 -14.91
C ASP A 282 19.44 20.18 -15.83
N GLU A 283 19.84 21.26 -16.50
CA GLU A 283 18.95 22.01 -17.41
C GLU A 283 18.44 21.17 -18.59
N GLY A 284 19.25 20.26 -19.11
CA GLY A 284 18.85 19.37 -20.21
C GLY A 284 17.78 18.40 -19.73
N LEU A 285 18.03 17.73 -18.60
CA LEU A 285 17.10 16.79 -17.99
C LEU A 285 15.80 17.48 -17.56
N ARG A 286 15.93 18.70 -17.02
CA ARG A 286 14.78 19.54 -16.64
C ARG A 286 13.89 19.85 -17.83
N ARG A 287 14.47 20.30 -18.94
CA ARG A 287 13.75 20.59 -20.18
C ARG A 287 13.06 19.33 -20.72
N ASP A 288 13.78 18.22 -20.77
CA ASP A 288 13.26 16.95 -21.26
C ASP A 288 12.09 16.43 -20.39
N PHE A 289 12.24 16.51 -19.06
CA PHE A 289 11.18 16.09 -18.15
C PHE A 289 9.93 16.97 -18.30
N LYS A 290 10.10 18.28 -18.37
CA LYS A 290 8.99 19.23 -18.59
C LYS A 290 8.28 18.92 -19.91
N ALA A 291 9.02 18.76 -20.99
CA ALA A 291 8.45 18.46 -22.30
C ALA A 291 7.69 17.12 -22.29
N TRP A 292 8.26 16.10 -21.64
CA TRP A 292 7.63 14.81 -21.55
C TRP A 292 6.35 14.82 -20.71
N LEU A 293 6.40 15.42 -19.50
CA LEU A 293 5.24 15.38 -18.59
C LEU A 293 4.06 16.21 -19.11
N LEU A 294 4.34 17.30 -19.83
CA LEU A 294 3.31 18.18 -20.39
C LEU A 294 2.87 17.78 -21.81
N ASP A 295 3.35 16.65 -22.33
CA ASP A 295 2.88 16.14 -23.60
C ASP A 295 1.47 15.54 -23.43
N PRO A 296 0.47 16.07 -24.18
CA PRO A 296 -0.90 15.57 -24.13
C PRO A 296 -1.03 14.06 -24.40
N ALA A 297 -0.08 13.45 -25.11
CA ALA A 297 -0.06 12.01 -25.38
C ALA A 297 -0.07 11.17 -24.10
N HIS A 298 0.45 11.69 -22.99
CA HIS A 298 0.52 10.98 -21.71
C HIS A 298 -0.68 11.24 -20.80
N PHE A 299 -1.52 12.24 -21.12
CA PHE A 299 -2.55 12.69 -20.21
C PHE A 299 -3.66 11.67 -19.94
N ALA A 300 -3.99 10.83 -20.92
CA ALA A 300 -4.97 9.77 -20.71
C ALA A 300 -4.51 8.74 -19.68
N GLU A 301 -3.22 8.35 -19.70
CA GLU A 301 -2.64 7.44 -18.69
C GLU A 301 -2.44 8.15 -17.36
N PHE A 302 -2.04 9.40 -17.39
CA PHE A 302 -1.88 10.23 -16.21
C PHE A 302 -3.22 10.41 -15.48
N ASP A 303 -4.28 10.74 -16.21
CA ASP A 303 -5.64 10.86 -15.68
C ASP A 303 -6.11 9.55 -15.02
N ARG A 304 -5.85 8.41 -15.66
CA ARG A 304 -6.17 7.09 -15.11
C ARG A 304 -5.26 6.65 -13.96
N GLY A 305 -4.12 7.34 -13.72
CA GLY A 305 -3.14 6.96 -12.71
C GLY A 305 -2.32 5.72 -13.07
N THR A 306 -2.16 5.44 -14.35
CA THR A 306 -1.37 4.33 -14.90
C THR A 306 -0.11 4.80 -15.63
N LEU A 307 0.19 6.08 -15.58
CA LEU A 307 1.38 6.66 -16.18
C LEU A 307 2.65 6.04 -15.57
N LEU A 308 3.60 5.67 -16.43
CA LEU A 308 4.94 5.23 -16.04
C LEU A 308 5.95 6.28 -16.47
N ILE A 309 6.57 6.92 -15.49
CA ILE A 309 7.61 7.93 -15.71
C ILE A 309 8.88 7.22 -16.17
N PRO A 310 9.54 7.69 -17.26
CA PRO A 310 10.78 7.09 -17.77
C PRO A 310 11.89 7.03 -16.72
N GLU A 311 12.62 5.91 -16.70
CA GLU A 311 13.65 5.62 -15.70
C GLU A 311 14.70 6.73 -15.58
N LYS A 312 15.05 7.39 -16.69
CA LYS A 312 16.03 8.51 -16.69
C LYS A 312 15.68 9.66 -15.75
N PHE A 313 14.41 9.76 -15.31
CA PHE A 313 13.93 10.79 -14.38
C PHE A 313 13.74 10.28 -12.95
N LEU A 314 13.98 9.00 -12.70
CA LEU A 314 13.65 8.36 -11.43
C LEU A 314 14.81 8.37 -10.43
N ALA A 315 14.45 8.43 -9.15
CA ALA A 315 15.34 8.29 -8.02
C ALA A 315 15.41 6.83 -7.54
N ASN A 316 16.55 6.45 -6.94
CA ASN A 316 16.76 5.12 -6.36
C ASN A 316 16.24 4.99 -4.93
N GLY A 317 15.58 5.98 -4.41
CA GLY A 317 15.00 5.98 -3.06
C GLY A 317 14.29 7.27 -2.75
N ALA A 318 13.50 7.26 -1.69
CA ALA A 318 12.80 8.43 -1.21
C ALA A 318 12.72 8.42 0.32
N VAL A 319 12.76 9.61 0.91
CA VAL A 319 12.33 9.83 2.29
C VAL A 319 10.96 10.47 2.22
N ALA A 320 9.97 9.80 2.77
CA ALA A 320 8.58 10.25 2.76
C ALA A 320 8.14 10.56 4.20
N PRO A 321 8.04 11.83 4.59
CA PRO A 321 7.52 12.19 5.89
C PRO A 321 6.02 11.91 5.98
N THR A 322 5.57 11.42 7.11
CA THR A 322 4.15 11.38 7.43
C THR A 322 3.75 12.76 7.89
N PRO A 323 2.73 13.38 7.27
CA PRO A 323 2.30 14.70 7.67
C PRO A 323 1.83 14.69 9.11
N VAL A 324 2.25 15.69 9.85
CA VAL A 324 1.74 15.98 11.17
C VAL A 324 0.40 16.67 11.03
N GLY A 325 -0.62 16.06 11.58
CA GLY A 325 -1.95 16.58 11.34
C GLY A 325 -2.32 16.50 9.87
N PHE A 326 -3.02 17.48 9.40
CA PHE A 326 -3.59 17.46 8.06
C PHE A 326 -3.39 18.81 7.35
N ASP A 327 -2.27 19.44 7.59
CA ASP A 327 -1.97 20.70 6.92
C ASP A 327 -1.54 20.42 5.48
N VAL A 328 -2.27 21.01 4.54
CA VAL A 328 -2.01 20.87 3.10
C VAL A 328 -0.65 21.45 2.73
N SER A 329 -0.19 22.48 3.43
CA SER A 329 1.10 23.11 3.20
C SER A 329 2.28 22.18 3.43
N ASP A 330 2.09 21.14 4.26
CA ASP A 330 3.12 20.15 4.53
C ASP A 330 3.38 19.18 3.37
N LEU A 331 2.47 19.10 2.42
CA LEU A 331 2.53 18.13 1.33
C LEU A 331 3.19 18.69 0.07
N GLN A 332 3.13 19.99 -0.14
CA GLN A 332 3.51 20.64 -1.39
C GLN A 332 4.99 21.00 -1.51
N PRO A 333 5.68 21.46 -0.46
CA PRO A 333 7.06 21.93 -0.59
C PRO A 333 8.03 20.86 -1.07
N GLU A 334 7.78 19.60 -0.75
CA GLU A 334 8.70 18.51 -1.10
C GLU A 334 8.65 18.13 -2.57
N PHE A 335 7.53 18.34 -3.22
CA PHE A 335 7.42 18.05 -4.64
C PHE A 335 7.71 19.25 -5.51
N GLY A 336 7.46 20.46 -5.07
CA GLY A 336 7.85 21.75 -5.69
C GLY A 336 8.05 21.75 -7.19
N LEU A 337 7.33 20.88 -7.90
CA LEU A 337 7.44 20.74 -9.35
C LEU A 337 6.58 21.78 -10.07
N VAL A 338 5.53 22.23 -9.40
CA VAL A 338 4.68 23.31 -9.86
C VAL A 338 4.88 24.53 -8.97
N GLN A 339 4.80 25.71 -9.53
CA GLN A 339 4.93 26.95 -8.80
C GLN A 339 3.78 27.08 -7.79
N GLY A 340 4.11 27.05 -6.50
CA GLY A 340 3.20 27.20 -5.38
C GLY A 340 3.85 28.00 -4.27
N GLU A 341 3.16 28.21 -3.16
CA GLU A 341 3.72 28.91 -2.00
C GLU A 341 5.03 28.28 -1.56
N GLY A 342 6.10 29.08 -1.54
CA GLY A 342 7.40 28.71 -0.98
C GLY A 342 8.38 28.00 -1.92
N THR A 343 8.15 27.93 -3.23
CA THR A 343 9.09 27.30 -4.17
C THR A 343 9.66 28.28 -5.19
N ASP A 344 10.83 28.84 -4.89
CA ASP A 344 11.61 29.64 -5.84
C ASP A 344 12.17 28.80 -7.02
N LYS A 345 12.00 27.49 -6.98
CA LYS A 345 12.57 26.51 -7.92
C LYS A 345 11.53 25.58 -8.52
N ALA A 346 10.36 26.09 -8.86
CA ALA A 346 9.36 25.30 -9.55
C ALA A 346 9.83 24.90 -10.95
N LEU A 347 9.51 23.67 -11.34
CA LEU A 347 9.80 23.17 -12.69
C LEU A 347 8.80 23.67 -13.71
N PHE A 348 7.54 23.83 -13.30
CA PHE A 348 6.45 24.32 -14.13
C PHE A 348 5.88 25.63 -13.59
N SER A 349 5.45 26.49 -14.49
CA SER A 349 4.51 27.55 -14.12
C SER A 349 3.07 27.04 -14.20
N GLU A 350 2.16 27.71 -13.51
CA GLU A 350 0.73 27.45 -13.65
C GLU A 350 0.27 27.51 -15.11
N ASN A 351 0.76 28.49 -15.86
CA ASN A 351 0.45 28.67 -17.27
C ASN A 351 0.91 27.49 -18.14
N ASP A 352 2.04 26.88 -17.83
CA ASP A 352 2.51 25.68 -18.55
C ASP A 352 1.50 24.54 -18.44
N VAL A 353 1.03 24.27 -17.23
CA VAL A 353 0.08 23.18 -16.96
C VAL A 353 -1.29 23.50 -17.56
N VAL A 354 -1.80 24.71 -17.34
CA VAL A 354 -3.10 25.12 -17.90
C VAL A 354 -3.06 25.13 -19.44
N GLY A 355 -1.95 25.57 -20.03
CA GLY A 355 -1.74 25.50 -21.47
C GLY A 355 -1.77 24.08 -22.02
N ALA A 356 -1.10 23.14 -21.35
CA ALA A 356 -1.07 21.72 -21.73
C ALA A 356 -2.46 21.07 -21.59
N LEU A 357 -3.20 21.37 -20.51
CA LEU A 357 -4.57 20.87 -20.30
C LEU A 357 -5.53 21.38 -21.39
N LYS A 358 -5.44 22.67 -21.75
CA LYS A 358 -6.23 23.25 -22.84
C LYS A 358 -5.92 22.58 -24.19
N LYS A 359 -4.64 22.33 -24.46
CA LYS A 359 -4.22 21.63 -25.67
C LYS A 359 -4.78 20.20 -25.71
N ALA A 360 -4.66 19.44 -24.61
CA ALA A 360 -5.22 18.10 -24.53
C ALA A 360 -6.73 18.08 -24.80
N ALA A 361 -7.48 19.04 -24.24
CA ALA A 361 -8.89 19.18 -24.48
C ALA A 361 -9.21 19.53 -25.95
N ALA A 362 -8.43 20.41 -26.57
CA ALA A 362 -8.57 20.76 -27.99
C ALA A 362 -8.27 19.57 -28.91
N ASP A 363 -7.32 18.71 -28.53
CA ASP A 363 -6.98 17.48 -29.25
C ASP A 363 -8.00 16.35 -29.00
N GLY A 364 -9.07 16.61 -28.25
CA GLY A 364 -10.17 15.67 -28.00
C GLY A 364 -9.90 14.68 -26.85
N THR A 365 -8.85 14.85 -26.07
CA THR A 365 -8.57 14.04 -24.88
C THR A 365 -9.60 14.34 -23.81
N ARG A 366 -10.37 13.32 -23.41
CA ARG A 366 -11.37 13.45 -22.34
C ARG A 366 -10.71 13.12 -21.00
N LEU A 367 -10.48 14.15 -20.20
CA LEU A 367 -9.94 14.03 -18.85
C LEU A 367 -11.07 14.02 -17.83
N GLN A 368 -11.02 13.10 -16.87
CA GLN A 368 -12.01 12.98 -15.79
C GLN A 368 -11.49 13.56 -14.48
N ASN A 369 -10.20 13.43 -14.22
CA ASN A 369 -9.59 13.71 -12.93
C ASN A 369 -8.65 14.94 -12.98
N ILE A 370 -7.80 15.04 -13.99
CA ILE A 370 -6.80 16.12 -14.09
C ILE A 370 -7.34 17.33 -14.90
N GLN A 371 -8.51 17.80 -14.57
CA GLN A 371 -9.17 18.90 -15.30
C GLN A 371 -8.67 20.30 -14.89
N SER A 372 -7.85 20.38 -13.83
CA SER A 372 -7.34 21.64 -13.27
C SER A 372 -5.89 21.49 -12.85
N LEU A 373 -5.24 22.64 -12.57
CA LEU A 373 -3.90 22.66 -11.98
C LEU A 373 -3.84 21.82 -10.70
N ALA A 374 -4.77 22.04 -9.79
CA ALA A 374 -4.82 21.27 -8.54
C ALA A 374 -5.02 19.75 -8.77
N GLY A 375 -5.84 19.38 -9.75
CA GLY A 375 -6.02 18.01 -10.16
C GLY A 375 -4.73 17.41 -10.74
N PHE A 376 -4.02 18.17 -11.57
CA PHE A 376 -2.74 17.76 -12.14
C PHE A 376 -1.68 17.53 -11.05
N GLU A 377 -1.48 18.51 -10.16
CA GLU A 377 -0.54 18.40 -9.03
C GLU A 377 -0.87 17.22 -8.14
N ARG A 378 -2.14 17.08 -7.81
CA ARG A 378 -2.59 15.98 -6.97
C ARG A 378 -2.31 14.62 -7.59
N ARG A 379 -2.62 14.43 -8.86
CA ARG A 379 -2.34 13.20 -9.57
C ARG A 379 -0.84 12.92 -9.67
N LEU A 380 -0.04 13.96 -9.88
CA LEU A 380 1.42 13.83 -9.91
C LEU A 380 1.97 13.32 -8.56
N ASN A 381 1.45 13.84 -7.45
CA ASN A 381 1.77 13.34 -6.12
C ASN A 381 1.27 11.90 -5.93
N ASP A 382 0.04 11.59 -6.33
CA ASP A 382 -0.56 10.27 -6.14
C ASP A 382 0.16 9.15 -6.89
N VAL A 383 0.82 9.43 -8.01
CA VAL A 383 1.55 8.42 -8.76
C VAL A 383 2.99 8.22 -8.29
N THR A 384 3.57 9.15 -7.53
CA THR A 384 4.91 9.02 -6.96
C THR A 384 4.88 8.25 -5.63
N CYS A 385 5.96 7.55 -5.30
CA CYS A 385 6.05 6.80 -4.04
C CYS A 385 5.95 7.70 -2.81
N ALA A 386 6.75 8.75 -2.77
CA ALA A 386 6.76 9.68 -1.64
C ALA A 386 5.43 10.45 -1.52
N GLY A 387 4.89 10.94 -2.64
CA GLY A 387 3.62 11.65 -2.65
C GLY A 387 2.44 10.78 -2.23
N CYS A 388 2.36 9.56 -2.74
CA CYS A 388 1.36 8.60 -2.32
C CYS A 388 1.44 8.31 -0.82
N HIS A 389 2.65 8.16 -0.28
CA HIS A 389 2.87 7.90 1.13
C HIS A 389 2.41 9.08 2.00
N GLN A 390 2.75 10.31 1.62
CA GLN A 390 2.36 11.53 2.33
C GLN A 390 0.87 11.82 2.23
N THR A 391 0.32 11.71 1.04
CA THR A 391 -1.09 12.07 0.79
C THR A 391 -2.05 10.97 1.21
N ARG A 392 -1.53 9.80 1.61
CA ARG A 392 -2.32 8.59 1.81
C ARG A 392 -3.21 8.31 0.59
N GLY A 393 -2.69 8.63 -0.58
CA GLY A 393 -3.38 8.51 -1.86
C GLY A 393 -3.60 7.07 -2.29
N ILE A 394 -3.20 6.72 -3.50
CA ILE A 394 -3.51 5.44 -4.18
C ILE A 394 -2.87 4.20 -3.50
N GLY A 395 -2.62 4.20 -2.25
CA GLY A 395 -2.41 3.00 -1.46
C GLY A 395 -1.37 2.00 -1.96
N GLY A 396 -0.18 2.46 -2.34
CA GLY A 396 0.92 1.55 -2.67
C GLY A 396 1.48 0.83 -1.44
N PHE A 397 1.48 1.48 -0.29
CA PHE A 397 2.20 1.04 0.91
C PHE A 397 1.32 0.52 2.04
N HIS A 398 0.06 0.29 1.78
CA HIS A 398 -0.86 -0.12 2.82
C HIS A 398 -0.99 -1.64 2.81
N PHE A 399 -0.11 -2.27 3.56
CA PHE A 399 -0.03 -3.71 3.66
C PHE A 399 -0.74 -4.23 4.89
N PRO A 400 -1.30 -5.43 4.83
CA PRO A 400 -1.69 -6.13 6.03
C PRO A 400 -0.43 -6.40 6.86
N GLY A 401 -0.52 -6.11 8.15
CA GLY A 401 0.54 -6.44 9.11
C GLY A 401 -0.01 -7.42 10.12
N VAL A 402 -0.40 -8.61 9.69
CA VAL A 402 -1.00 -9.61 10.58
C VAL A 402 0.01 -10.05 11.63
N ASP A 403 -0.41 -10.08 12.88
CA ASP A 403 0.38 -10.57 14.00
C ASP A 403 -0.09 -11.95 14.45
N TRP A 404 0.40 -12.99 13.80
CA TRP A 404 0.14 -14.36 14.19
C TRP A 404 0.98 -14.83 15.39
N MET A 405 1.94 -14.02 15.83
CA MET A 405 2.74 -14.28 17.04
C MET A 405 2.05 -13.74 18.30
N ALA A 406 1.00 -12.94 18.17
CA ALA A 406 0.23 -12.46 19.31
C ALA A 406 -0.35 -13.61 20.14
N ALA A 407 -0.57 -13.38 21.44
CA ALA A 407 -1.17 -14.37 22.35
C ALA A 407 -2.53 -14.86 21.85
N LYS A 408 -3.33 -13.95 21.29
CA LYS A 408 -4.57 -14.26 20.56
C LYS A 408 -4.50 -13.63 19.18
N PRO A 409 -3.94 -14.34 18.18
CA PRO A 409 -3.88 -13.83 16.82
C PRO A 409 -5.28 -13.48 16.32
N SER A 410 -5.45 -12.28 15.80
CA SER A 410 -6.69 -11.85 15.20
C SER A 410 -6.54 -11.85 13.67
N ASN A 411 -7.66 -11.91 12.97
CA ASN A 411 -7.69 -11.75 11.53
C ASN A 411 -7.54 -10.27 11.11
N SER A 412 -7.50 -9.35 12.06
CA SER A 412 -7.18 -7.95 11.83
C SER A 412 -5.69 -7.72 11.95
N THR A 413 -5.23 -6.66 11.36
CA THR A 413 -3.84 -6.22 11.40
C THR A 413 -3.54 -5.54 12.73
N VAL A 414 -2.36 -5.76 13.30
CA VAL A 414 -1.93 -5.13 14.56
C VAL A 414 -1.75 -3.63 14.42
N VAL A 415 -1.19 -3.21 13.31
CA VAL A 415 -1.33 -1.83 12.85
C VAL A 415 -2.47 -1.89 11.87
N PRO A 416 -3.51 -1.07 12.08
CA PRO A 416 -4.64 -1.11 11.17
C PRO A 416 -4.09 -1.07 9.77
N ALA A 417 -4.34 -2.12 9.02
CA ALA A 417 -4.10 -2.07 7.60
C ALA A 417 -4.78 -0.81 7.14
N SER A 418 -4.06 -0.03 6.37
CA SER A 418 -4.64 1.19 5.87
C SER A 418 -5.99 0.86 5.28
N PRO A 419 -7.00 1.71 5.48
CA PRO A 419 -8.26 1.60 4.77
C PRO A 419 -8.08 1.39 3.26
N HIS A 420 -7.01 1.92 2.67
CA HIS A 420 -6.64 1.69 1.28
C HIS A 420 -6.42 0.22 0.92
N PHE A 421 -5.84 -0.58 1.81
CA PHE A 421 -5.70 -2.01 1.56
C PHE A 421 -7.07 -2.67 1.41
N PHE A 422 -7.98 -2.45 2.35
CA PHE A 422 -9.30 -3.06 2.31
C PHE A 422 -10.19 -2.46 1.22
N GLY A 423 -10.16 -1.15 1.07
CA GLY A 423 -11.03 -0.45 0.14
C GLY A 423 -10.71 -0.73 -1.33
N ASP A 424 -9.44 -0.96 -1.67
CA ASP A 424 -9.02 -1.28 -3.03
C ASP A 424 -9.33 -2.73 -3.45
N GLN A 425 -9.74 -3.60 -2.51
CA GLN A 425 -10.01 -5.00 -2.82
C GLN A 425 -11.13 -5.18 -3.86
N ALA A 426 -12.14 -4.32 -3.86
CA ALA A 426 -13.21 -4.38 -4.85
C ALA A 426 -12.68 -4.20 -6.28
N ARG A 427 -11.86 -3.16 -6.51
CA ARG A 427 -11.22 -2.90 -7.81
C ARG A 427 -10.29 -4.05 -8.22
N ARG A 428 -9.43 -4.53 -7.32
CA ARG A 428 -8.52 -5.64 -7.59
C ARG A 428 -9.27 -6.91 -7.97
N ARG A 429 -10.38 -7.20 -7.30
CA ARG A 429 -11.23 -8.34 -7.63
C ARG A 429 -11.91 -8.20 -8.99
N GLU A 430 -12.35 -7.00 -9.38
CA GLU A 430 -12.91 -6.75 -10.71
C GLU A 430 -11.87 -6.95 -11.80
N ILE A 431 -10.62 -6.55 -11.57
CA ILE A 431 -9.50 -6.83 -12.48
C ILE A 431 -9.25 -8.34 -12.62
N LEU A 432 -9.22 -9.08 -11.50
CA LEU A 432 -9.12 -10.54 -11.54
C LEU A 432 -10.29 -11.18 -12.30
N ALA A 433 -11.51 -10.71 -12.08
CA ALA A 433 -12.68 -11.18 -12.80
C ALA A 433 -12.60 -10.89 -14.30
N SER A 434 -12.10 -9.71 -14.68
CA SER A 434 -11.87 -9.36 -16.09
C SER A 434 -10.88 -10.31 -16.76
N PHE A 435 -9.75 -10.60 -16.12
CA PHE A 435 -8.78 -11.59 -16.61
C PHE A 435 -9.42 -12.97 -16.77
N ARG A 436 -10.14 -13.47 -15.74
CA ARG A 436 -10.82 -14.75 -15.78
C ARG A 436 -11.80 -14.84 -16.94
N ASP A 437 -12.54 -13.78 -17.16
CA ASP A 437 -13.61 -13.74 -18.20
C ASP A 437 -13.06 -13.39 -19.59
N GLY A 438 -11.74 -13.16 -19.72
CA GLY A 438 -11.08 -12.81 -20.99
C GLY A 438 -11.42 -11.41 -21.49
N LYS A 439 -11.83 -10.53 -20.58
CA LYS A 439 -12.07 -9.11 -20.86
C LYS A 439 -10.81 -8.31 -20.58
N ALA A 440 -10.67 -7.17 -21.26
CA ALA A 440 -9.61 -6.21 -20.97
C ALA A 440 -9.83 -5.64 -19.55
N PRO A 441 -8.86 -5.75 -18.63
CA PRO A 441 -8.99 -5.16 -17.31
C PRO A 441 -8.92 -3.63 -17.37
N ASP A 442 -9.71 -2.98 -16.56
CA ASP A 442 -9.56 -1.54 -16.30
C ASP A 442 -8.59 -1.34 -15.14
N PHE A 443 -7.38 -0.89 -15.44
CA PHE A 443 -6.34 -0.61 -14.46
C PHE A 443 -6.44 0.78 -13.84
N SER A 444 -7.44 1.57 -14.20
CA SER A 444 -7.64 2.91 -13.67
C SER A 444 -7.64 2.92 -12.15
N ARG A 445 -6.98 3.91 -11.59
CA ARG A 445 -6.93 4.14 -10.15
C ARG A 445 -7.81 5.32 -9.82
N GLY A 446 -8.52 5.20 -8.72
CA GLY A 446 -9.33 6.28 -8.20
C GLY A 446 -8.49 7.54 -7.97
N PHE A 447 -9.18 8.64 -7.83
CA PHE A 447 -8.60 9.95 -7.66
C PHE A 447 -9.22 10.65 -6.45
N SER A 448 -8.38 11.28 -5.63
CA SER A 448 -8.82 12.15 -4.56
C SER A 448 -8.12 13.49 -4.72
N ASN A 449 -8.90 14.51 -4.90
CA ASN A 449 -8.38 15.88 -5.00
C ASN A 449 -7.90 16.46 -3.68
N ARG A 450 -7.96 15.64 -2.63
CA ARG A 450 -7.76 16.17 -1.33
C ARG A 450 -6.80 15.35 -0.50
N PRO A 451 -5.88 16.03 0.13
CA PRO A 451 -4.96 15.33 0.99
C PRO A 451 -5.62 14.79 2.22
N GLN A 452 -6.55 15.41 2.93
CA GLN A 452 -7.01 14.75 4.14
C GLN A 452 -7.90 15.56 5.06
N LEU A 453 -7.76 16.87 5.08
CA LEU A 453 -8.59 17.68 5.95
C LEU A 453 -9.88 18.05 5.28
N ARG A 454 -10.92 17.73 5.96
CA ARG A 454 -12.23 18.28 5.65
C ARG A 454 -12.46 19.51 6.50
N GLY A 455 -11.74 20.58 6.19
CA GLY A 455 -11.95 21.86 6.84
C GLY A 455 -13.12 22.66 6.24
N SER A 456 -13.51 22.33 5.00
CA SER A 456 -14.53 23.10 4.30
C SER A 456 -15.81 22.28 4.09
N THR A 457 -16.92 22.77 4.61
CA THR A 457 -18.26 22.26 4.31
C THR A 457 -18.70 22.61 2.87
N GLU A 458 -18.06 23.62 2.25
CA GLU A 458 -18.36 24.06 0.89
C GLU A 458 -17.97 23.02 -0.16
N LEU A 459 -16.96 22.21 0.12
CA LEU A 459 -16.53 21.14 -0.77
C LEU A 459 -17.18 19.80 -0.47
N ALA A 460 -17.98 19.70 0.59
CA ALA A 460 -18.66 18.45 0.93
C ALA A 460 -19.60 18.01 -0.19
N GLY A 461 -19.57 16.73 -0.53
CA GLY A 461 -20.35 16.17 -1.63
C GLY A 461 -19.74 16.36 -3.02
N THR A 462 -18.56 16.99 -3.13
CA THR A 462 -17.86 17.14 -4.40
C THR A 462 -16.75 16.10 -4.55
N GLU A 463 -16.35 15.81 -5.78
CA GLU A 463 -15.20 14.96 -6.07
C GLU A 463 -13.89 15.49 -5.45
N TYR A 464 -13.76 16.79 -5.27
CA TYR A 464 -12.62 17.43 -4.62
C TYR A 464 -12.51 17.09 -3.13
N SER A 465 -13.62 16.75 -2.50
CA SER A 465 -13.71 16.54 -1.07
C SER A 465 -14.01 15.09 -0.72
N ASP A 466 -14.78 14.43 -1.54
CA ASP A 466 -15.40 13.14 -1.24
C ASP A 466 -15.00 12.04 -2.22
N GLY A 467 -14.01 12.34 -3.07
CA GLY A 467 -13.50 11.42 -4.08
C GLY A 467 -12.76 10.21 -3.50
N TRP A 468 -12.25 9.40 -4.37
CA TRP A 468 -11.55 8.16 -4.02
C TRP A 468 -10.37 8.41 -3.08
N GLY A 469 -10.31 7.63 -1.99
CA GLY A 469 -9.31 7.80 -0.93
C GLY A 469 -9.58 8.96 0.03
N ALA A 470 -10.65 9.73 -0.15
CA ALA A 470 -11.05 10.76 0.81
C ALA A 470 -11.50 10.12 2.12
N HIS A 471 -11.21 10.78 3.25
CA HIS A 471 -11.72 10.33 4.54
C HIS A 471 -13.25 10.45 4.59
N CYS A 472 -13.88 9.48 5.18
CA CYS A 472 -15.32 9.45 5.38
C CYS A 472 -15.68 8.97 6.79
N TYR A 473 -16.91 9.13 7.16
CA TYR A 473 -17.40 8.75 8.47
C TYR A 473 -18.72 7.98 8.36
N LEU A 474 -18.79 6.83 9.03
CA LEU A 474 -20.02 6.06 9.17
C LEU A 474 -20.67 6.38 10.52
N PRO A 475 -21.82 7.05 10.56
CA PRO A 475 -22.52 7.32 11.81
C PRO A 475 -22.96 6.01 12.46
N GLY A 476 -22.99 5.98 13.79
CA GLY A 476 -23.55 4.85 14.53
C GLY A 476 -25.08 4.78 14.42
N ALA A 477 -25.65 3.66 14.85
CA ALA A 477 -27.11 3.47 14.89
C ALA A 477 -27.82 4.54 15.74
N LYS A 478 -27.12 5.10 16.73
CA LYS A 478 -27.58 6.24 17.52
C LYS A 478 -26.56 7.36 17.38
N PRO A 479 -26.78 8.33 16.48
CA PRO A 479 -25.85 9.45 16.28
C PRO A 479 -25.63 10.25 17.56
N THR A 480 -24.39 10.61 17.83
CA THR A 480 -23.96 11.43 18.97
C THR A 480 -23.69 12.88 18.52
N GLU A 481 -23.39 13.77 19.46
CA GLU A 481 -22.94 15.13 19.13
C GLU A 481 -21.67 15.11 18.26
N THR A 482 -20.75 14.18 18.51
CA THR A 482 -19.54 13.97 17.70
C THR A 482 -19.90 13.63 16.26
N ASP A 483 -20.95 12.82 16.04
CA ASP A 483 -21.37 12.47 14.69
C ASP A 483 -21.83 13.68 13.88
N ARG A 484 -22.32 14.74 14.54
CA ARG A 484 -22.72 15.99 13.87
C ARG A 484 -21.55 16.70 13.22
N SER A 485 -20.36 16.64 13.81
CA SER A 485 -19.13 17.24 13.28
C SER A 485 -18.69 16.57 11.97
N PHE A 486 -19.06 15.31 11.76
CA PHE A 486 -18.70 14.53 10.58
C PHE A 486 -19.82 14.41 9.54
N ARG A 487 -20.88 15.20 9.67
CA ARG A 487 -22.05 15.07 8.80
C ARG A 487 -21.74 15.26 7.30
N GLY A 488 -20.75 16.09 6.97
CA GLY A 488 -20.26 16.31 5.61
C GLY A 488 -19.19 15.32 5.14
N TRP A 489 -18.85 14.31 5.95
CA TRP A 489 -17.83 13.34 5.60
C TRP A 489 -18.42 12.14 4.86
N THR A 490 -18.97 12.42 3.70
CA THR A 490 -19.62 11.47 2.80
C THR A 490 -18.68 11.06 1.67
N CYS A 491 -19.07 10.13 0.85
CA CYS A 491 -18.34 9.76 -0.36
C CYS A 491 -19.07 10.25 -1.60
N ALA A 492 -18.32 10.62 -2.63
CA ALA A 492 -18.86 10.97 -3.94
C ALA A 492 -19.66 9.80 -4.55
N GLU A 493 -20.46 10.08 -5.56
CA GLU A 493 -21.27 9.08 -6.25
C GLU A 493 -20.39 7.92 -6.78
N GLY A 494 -20.91 6.71 -6.67
CA GLY A 494 -20.19 5.50 -7.05
C GLY A 494 -19.23 4.97 -5.98
N LEU A 495 -18.94 5.74 -4.93
CA LEU A 495 -18.07 5.34 -3.85
C LEU A 495 -18.83 4.99 -2.56
N ALA A 496 -18.19 4.22 -1.69
CA ALA A 496 -18.68 3.90 -0.36
C ALA A 496 -17.57 4.12 0.67
N CYS A 497 -17.99 4.52 1.88
CA CYS A 497 -17.09 4.62 3.02
C CYS A 497 -16.68 3.22 3.48
N GLN A 498 -15.39 2.90 3.31
CA GLN A 498 -14.80 1.64 3.76
C GLN A 498 -14.03 1.89 5.05
N VAL A 499 -14.38 1.19 6.11
CA VAL A 499 -13.72 1.29 7.42
C VAL A 499 -12.85 0.07 7.68
N ALA A 500 -11.73 0.27 8.35
CA ALA A 500 -10.88 -0.81 8.80
C ALA A 500 -11.38 -1.35 10.13
N GLY A 501 -11.95 -2.55 10.12
CA GLY A 501 -12.46 -3.23 11.30
C GLY A 501 -13.90 -2.83 11.71
N GLN A 502 -14.46 -3.60 12.63
CA GLN A 502 -15.87 -3.50 13.00
C GLN A 502 -16.22 -2.30 13.90
N THR A 503 -15.22 -1.78 14.61
CA THR A 503 -15.41 -0.70 15.58
C THR A 503 -15.04 0.68 15.06
N SER A 504 -14.28 0.75 13.97
CA SER A 504 -13.88 2.01 13.36
C SER A 504 -15.06 2.64 12.63
N ARG A 505 -15.27 3.93 12.86
CA ARG A 505 -16.24 4.74 12.12
C ARG A 505 -15.57 5.64 11.09
N MET A 506 -14.27 5.85 11.24
CA MET A 506 -13.48 6.58 10.27
C MET A 506 -12.99 5.63 9.19
N GLY A 507 -13.17 6.01 7.96
CA GLY A 507 -12.80 5.22 6.80
C GLY A 507 -12.33 6.08 5.66
N MET A 508 -12.32 5.49 4.49
CA MET A 508 -12.00 6.15 3.23
C MET A 508 -13.00 5.77 2.14
N CYS A 509 -13.15 6.65 1.18
CA CYS A 509 -14.05 6.47 0.05
C CYS A 509 -13.41 5.58 -1.01
N PHE A 510 -14.04 4.45 -1.30
CA PHE A 510 -13.60 3.51 -2.33
C PHE A 510 -14.78 3.00 -3.15
N ILE A 511 -14.49 2.37 -4.27
CA ILE A 511 -15.50 1.78 -5.15
C ILE A 511 -16.43 0.87 -4.35
N LYS A 512 -17.73 1.02 -4.53
CA LYS A 512 -18.71 0.11 -3.95
C LYS A 512 -18.46 -1.30 -4.48
N SER A 513 -18.36 -2.27 -3.57
CA SER A 513 -18.39 -3.67 -3.97
C SER A 513 -19.78 -4.00 -4.54
N ARG A 514 -19.82 -4.58 -5.72
CA ARG A 514 -21.03 -5.11 -6.32
C ARG A 514 -21.51 -6.37 -5.64
#